data_5dfd4752eddf844ca700d03b98113231
#
_entry.id   5dfd4752eddf844ca700d03b98113231
#
_cell.length_a   1.000
_cell.length_b   1.000
_cell.length_c   1.000
_cell.angle_alpha   90.00
_cell.angle_beta   90.00
_cell.angle_gamma   90.00
#
_symmetry.space_group_name_H-M   'P 1'
#
loop_
_entity.id
_entity.type
_entity.pdbx_description
1 polymer ?
#
loop_
_entity_poly.entity_id
_entity_poly.type
_entity_poly.pdbx_seq_one_letter_code
_entity_poly.pdbx_strand_id
1 'polypeptide(L)'
;MDVSIVIPTKNGGHLFEKVLDAVFKQKTEYEYEVICVDSGSKDGTLDVIRKYPCRLFQIEPSEFGHGKTRNYGASKGNGTYIIFITQDALPATDTWLQNFIDAMKMDPEIVGGFGIHYPYPDCNLLDKRDLDGHFKGFGETNTIFHLDDPERYEREEGYRHYLAFFSDNNSCIRRDIFEKYPYEDVNFAEDQIWARKDRKSVV
;
A
#
# COMPACT_ATOMS: atom_id res chain seq x y z
N MET A 1 16.78 5.03 8.53
CA MET A 1 15.36 4.62 8.45
C MET A 1 15.16 3.96 7.11
N ASP A 2 14.74 2.71 7.10
CA ASP A 2 14.58 1.97 5.85
C ASP A 2 13.19 2.13 5.29
N VAL A 3 12.16 2.14 6.17
CA VAL A 3 10.77 2.10 5.77
C VAL A 3 9.92 3.15 6.49
N SER A 4 9.04 3.84 5.77
CA SER A 4 7.95 4.63 6.32
C SER A 4 6.61 3.96 5.97
N ILE A 5 5.89 3.47 6.97
CA ILE A 5 4.55 2.90 6.80
C ILE A 5 3.54 4.01 7.00
N VAL A 6 2.74 4.29 5.97
CA VAL A 6 1.75 5.38 5.94
C VAL A 6 0.35 4.78 5.97
N ILE A 7 -0.44 5.19 6.95
CA ILE A 7 -1.80 4.68 7.19
C ILE A 7 -2.78 5.84 7.25
N PRO A 8 -3.52 6.13 6.16
CA PRO A 8 -4.68 7.02 6.23
C PRO A 8 -5.75 6.41 7.14
N THR A 9 -6.30 7.22 8.05
CA THR A 9 -7.27 6.73 9.05
C THR A 9 -8.49 7.63 9.18
N LYS A 10 -9.64 6.98 9.40
CA LYS A 10 -10.88 7.64 9.82
C LYS A 10 -11.83 6.62 10.41
N ASN A 11 -12.18 6.78 11.70
CA ASN A 11 -13.10 5.89 12.40
C ASN A 11 -12.73 4.41 12.23
N GLY A 12 -11.46 4.06 12.47
CA GLY A 12 -10.91 2.74 12.21
C GLY A 12 -11.35 1.65 13.20
N GLY A 13 -11.87 2.06 14.35
CA GLY A 13 -12.46 1.16 15.33
C GLY A 13 -11.53 0.05 15.80
N HIS A 14 -12.11 -1.08 16.13
CA HIS A 14 -11.42 -2.23 16.72
C HIS A 14 -10.48 -2.96 15.74
N LEU A 15 -10.81 -2.91 14.44
CA LEU A 15 -9.99 -3.56 13.41
C LEU A 15 -8.65 -2.84 13.25
N PHE A 16 -8.66 -1.51 13.32
CA PHE A 16 -7.45 -0.73 13.21
C PHE A 16 -6.47 -0.98 14.37
N GLU A 17 -6.97 -1.22 15.60
CA GLU A 17 -6.11 -1.61 16.72
C GLU A 17 -5.38 -2.95 16.43
N LYS A 18 -6.07 -3.93 15.81
CA LYS A 18 -5.44 -5.18 15.38
C LYS A 18 -4.40 -4.98 14.29
N VAL A 19 -4.65 -4.05 13.35
CA VAL A 19 -3.68 -3.68 12.31
C VAL A 19 -2.42 -3.10 12.94
N LEU A 20 -2.54 -2.13 13.84
CA LEU A 20 -1.38 -1.56 14.54
C LEU A 20 -0.64 -2.61 15.37
N ASP A 21 -1.36 -3.46 16.08
CA ASP A 21 -0.76 -4.58 16.81
C ASP A 21 0.09 -5.47 15.90
N ALA A 22 -0.43 -5.83 14.73
CA ALA A 22 0.29 -6.67 13.77
C ALA A 22 1.48 -5.94 13.15
N VAL A 23 1.35 -4.65 12.84
CA VAL A 23 2.44 -3.83 12.31
C VAL A 23 3.59 -3.71 13.30
N PHE A 24 3.30 -3.47 14.61
CA PHE A 24 4.35 -3.34 15.62
C PHE A 24 4.90 -4.67 16.16
N LYS A 25 4.32 -5.80 15.75
CA LYS A 25 4.83 -7.15 16.05
C LYS A 25 5.64 -7.77 14.90
N GLN A 26 5.93 -6.99 13.86
CA GLN A 26 6.70 -7.50 12.72
C GLN A 26 8.12 -7.88 13.14
N LYS A 27 8.54 -9.06 12.67
CA LYS A 27 9.91 -9.58 12.79
C LYS A 27 10.67 -9.15 11.53
N THR A 28 11.52 -8.16 11.66
CA THR A 28 12.28 -7.61 10.54
C THR A 28 13.63 -7.07 11.01
N GLU A 29 14.61 -7.07 10.13
CA GLU A 29 15.90 -6.39 10.33
C GLU A 29 15.89 -4.92 9.92
N TYR A 30 14.80 -4.47 9.24
CA TYR A 30 14.67 -3.11 8.75
C TYR A 30 14.15 -2.16 9.82
N GLU A 31 14.77 -0.99 9.90
CA GLU A 31 14.27 0.10 10.74
C GLU A 31 13.03 0.73 10.07
N TYR A 32 11.92 0.86 10.81
CA TYR A 32 10.71 1.45 10.29
C TYR A 32 10.04 2.43 11.24
N GLU A 33 9.31 3.37 10.66
CA GLU A 33 8.41 4.29 11.35
C GLU A 33 6.97 4.10 10.86
N VAL A 34 6.00 4.42 11.71
CA VAL A 34 4.57 4.37 11.36
C VAL A 34 3.98 5.76 11.44
N ILE A 35 3.35 6.19 10.35
CA ILE A 35 2.74 7.51 10.18
C ILE A 35 1.26 7.32 9.95
N CYS A 36 0.45 7.74 10.92
CA CYS A 36 -1.00 7.77 10.81
C CYS A 36 -1.45 9.17 10.39
N VAL A 37 -2.28 9.26 9.36
CA VAL A 37 -2.92 10.52 8.94
C VAL A 37 -4.41 10.41 9.16
N ASP A 38 -4.89 11.01 10.24
CA ASP A 38 -6.30 10.97 10.63
C ASP A 38 -7.07 12.12 9.99
N SER A 39 -8.21 11.82 9.38
CA SER A 39 -9.08 12.77 8.69
C SER A 39 -10.37 13.04 9.47
N GLY A 40 -10.26 13.20 10.79
CA GLY A 40 -11.35 13.61 11.66
C GLY A 40 -12.15 12.45 12.27
N SER A 41 -11.46 11.48 12.86
CA SER A 41 -12.08 10.39 13.63
C SER A 41 -12.83 10.89 14.88
N LYS A 42 -13.93 10.21 15.20
CA LYS A 42 -14.82 10.53 16.35
C LYS A 42 -15.15 9.31 17.22
N ASP A 43 -14.50 8.16 16.97
CA ASP A 43 -14.82 6.85 17.55
C ASP A 43 -13.73 6.28 18.49
N GLY A 44 -12.80 7.07 18.95
CA GLY A 44 -11.68 6.59 19.78
C GLY A 44 -10.45 6.12 19.00
N THR A 45 -10.44 6.18 17.66
CA THR A 45 -9.29 5.87 16.81
C THR A 45 -8.02 6.61 17.24
N LEU A 46 -8.14 7.89 17.60
CA LEU A 46 -6.99 8.69 18.08
C LEU A 46 -6.39 8.14 19.37
N ASP A 47 -7.21 7.61 20.26
CA ASP A 47 -6.74 7.02 21.52
C ASP A 47 -6.04 5.67 21.26
N VAL A 48 -6.51 4.92 20.27
CA VAL A 48 -5.82 3.72 19.80
C VAL A 48 -4.43 4.08 19.27
N ILE A 49 -4.31 5.05 18.35
CA ILE A 49 -3.02 5.46 17.77
C ILE A 49 -2.01 5.86 18.85
N ARG A 50 -2.45 6.60 19.88
CA ARG A 50 -1.59 7.08 20.97
C ARG A 50 -1.01 5.98 21.86
N LYS A 51 -1.54 4.75 21.80
CA LYS A 51 -0.98 3.58 22.50
C LYS A 51 0.31 3.05 21.86
N TYR A 52 0.57 3.43 20.62
CA TYR A 52 1.69 2.94 19.81
C TYR A 52 2.68 4.07 19.51
N PRO A 53 3.92 3.78 19.19
CA PRO A 53 4.93 4.78 18.81
C PRO A 53 4.68 5.30 17.37
N CYS A 54 3.43 5.64 17.06
CA CYS A 54 3.04 6.23 15.78
C CYS A 54 3.29 7.73 15.77
N ARG A 55 3.67 8.25 14.62
CA ARG A 55 3.62 9.69 14.34
C ARG A 55 2.23 10.02 13.81
N LEU A 56 1.43 10.70 14.63
CA LEU A 56 0.06 11.08 14.28
C LEU A 56 0.03 12.49 13.68
N PHE A 57 -0.58 12.59 12.52
CA PHE A 57 -0.94 13.85 11.86
C PHE A 57 -2.45 13.89 11.65
N GLN A 58 -3.03 15.05 11.81
CA GLN A 58 -4.47 15.25 11.63
C GLN A 58 -4.72 16.27 10.52
N ILE A 59 -5.71 15.98 9.69
CA ILE A 59 -6.20 16.86 8.64
C ILE A 59 -7.70 17.08 8.81
N GLU A 60 -8.23 18.18 8.29
CA GLU A 60 -9.67 18.37 8.27
C GLU A 60 -10.34 17.37 7.32
N PRO A 61 -11.57 16.90 7.63
CA PRO A 61 -12.31 15.97 6.77
C PRO A 61 -12.45 16.45 5.32
N SER A 62 -12.52 17.76 5.10
CA SER A 62 -12.61 18.38 3.78
C SER A 62 -11.31 18.35 2.99
N GLU A 63 -10.18 18.11 3.67
CA GLU A 63 -8.85 17.99 3.05
C GLU A 63 -8.54 16.56 2.61
N PHE A 64 -9.38 15.60 3.01
CA PHE A 64 -9.17 14.20 2.65
C PHE A 64 -9.27 13.99 1.13
N GLY A 65 -8.39 13.18 0.62
CA GLY A 65 -8.37 12.59 -0.71
C GLY A 65 -7.44 11.39 -0.67
N HIS A 66 -7.78 10.31 -1.36
CA HIS A 66 -6.99 9.07 -1.27
C HIS A 66 -5.52 9.29 -1.61
N GLY A 67 -5.21 9.84 -2.77
CA GLY A 67 -3.83 10.15 -3.17
C GLY A 67 -3.22 11.27 -2.34
N LYS A 68 -3.96 12.36 -2.13
CA LYS A 68 -3.52 13.55 -1.40
C LYS A 68 -3.13 13.24 0.06
N THR A 69 -3.93 12.43 0.75
CA THR A 69 -3.63 12.04 2.14
C THR A 69 -2.40 11.13 2.22
N ARG A 70 -2.23 10.21 1.25
CA ARG A 70 -1.03 9.38 1.16
C ARG A 70 0.22 10.20 0.83
N ASN A 71 0.13 11.14 -0.12
CA ASN A 71 1.22 12.07 -0.41
C ASN A 71 1.65 12.86 0.82
N TYR A 72 0.67 13.38 1.57
CA TYR A 72 0.93 14.10 2.81
C TYR A 72 1.63 13.20 3.84
N GLY A 73 1.13 11.98 4.06
CA GLY A 73 1.76 11.01 4.97
C GLY A 73 3.19 10.66 4.53
N ALA A 74 3.40 10.38 3.24
CA ALA A 74 4.71 10.07 2.68
C ALA A 74 5.72 11.22 2.87
N SER A 75 5.27 12.48 2.76
CA SER A 75 6.11 13.67 2.99
C SER A 75 6.56 13.84 4.44
N LYS A 76 5.95 13.13 5.38
CA LYS A 76 6.31 13.16 6.81
C LYS A 76 7.34 12.10 7.18
N GLY A 77 7.55 11.11 6.32
CA GLY A 77 8.49 10.02 6.55
C GLY A 77 9.85 10.24 5.89
N ASN A 78 10.84 9.45 6.32
CA ASN A 78 12.21 9.51 5.82
C ASN A 78 12.75 8.15 5.36
N GLY A 79 11.90 7.10 5.32
CA GLY A 79 12.29 5.76 4.88
C GLY A 79 12.62 5.74 3.38
N THR A 80 13.62 4.93 3.00
CA THR A 80 13.97 4.67 1.59
C THR A 80 12.79 4.07 0.82
N TYR A 81 12.01 3.25 1.50
CA TYR A 81 10.77 2.67 1.00
C TYR A 81 9.57 3.27 1.71
N ILE A 82 8.49 3.49 0.97
CA ILE A 82 7.19 3.91 1.51
C ILE A 82 6.24 2.74 1.37
N ILE A 83 5.67 2.29 2.47
CA ILE A 83 4.58 1.32 2.46
C ILE A 83 3.27 2.05 2.72
N PHE A 84 2.32 1.87 1.82
CA PHE A 84 0.93 2.26 2.06
C PHE A 84 0.13 1.02 2.47
N ILE A 85 -0.61 1.16 3.55
CA ILE A 85 -1.55 0.13 4.03
C ILE A 85 -2.83 0.83 4.49
N THR A 86 -3.98 0.26 4.20
CA THR A 86 -5.25 0.80 4.69
C THR A 86 -5.48 0.41 6.16
N GLN A 87 -6.29 1.20 6.87
CA GLN A 87 -6.55 0.99 8.30
C GLN A 87 -7.22 -0.35 8.64
N ASP A 88 -7.69 -1.05 7.64
CA ASP A 88 -8.41 -2.32 7.72
C ASP A 88 -7.67 -3.49 7.05
N ALA A 89 -6.49 -3.27 6.51
CA ALA A 89 -5.66 -4.33 5.93
C ALA A 89 -4.70 -4.91 6.98
N LEU A 90 -5.06 -6.04 7.53
CA LEU A 90 -4.29 -6.74 8.56
C LEU A 90 -3.10 -7.48 7.93
N PRO A 91 -1.84 -7.21 8.30
CA PRO A 91 -0.71 -8.03 7.90
C PRO A 91 -0.93 -9.51 8.21
N ALA A 92 -0.84 -10.37 7.19
CA ALA A 92 -1.18 -11.80 7.32
C ALA A 92 -0.13 -12.61 8.09
N THR A 93 1.12 -12.11 8.15
CA THR A 93 2.24 -12.78 8.82
C THR A 93 3.05 -11.80 9.66
N ASP A 94 3.81 -12.32 10.61
CA ASP A 94 4.75 -11.53 11.42
C ASP A 94 6.07 -11.20 10.69
N THR A 95 6.22 -11.63 9.45
CA THR A 95 7.33 -11.32 8.53
C THR A 95 6.87 -10.54 7.30
N TRP A 96 5.66 -9.99 7.31
CA TRP A 96 5.12 -9.23 6.18
C TRP A 96 6.04 -8.08 5.73
N LEU A 97 6.55 -7.30 6.68
CA LEU A 97 7.44 -6.18 6.37
C LEU A 97 8.79 -6.64 5.79
N GLN A 98 9.39 -7.68 6.40
CA GLN A 98 10.63 -8.28 5.91
C GLN A 98 10.46 -8.76 4.47
N ASN A 99 9.44 -9.59 4.24
CA ASN A 99 9.17 -10.17 2.92
C ASN A 99 8.92 -9.10 1.86
N PHE A 100 8.26 -8.00 2.24
CA PHE A 100 7.97 -6.92 1.30
C PHE A 100 9.24 -6.23 0.83
N ILE A 101 10.13 -5.87 1.77
CA ILE A 101 11.37 -5.19 1.42
C ILE A 101 12.34 -6.14 0.70
N ASP A 102 12.38 -7.42 1.09
CA ASP A 102 13.17 -8.43 0.38
C ASP A 102 12.70 -8.59 -1.08
N ALA A 103 11.39 -8.58 -1.32
CA ALA A 103 10.84 -8.59 -2.67
C ALA A 103 11.25 -7.35 -3.48
N MET A 104 11.21 -6.17 -2.87
CA MET A 104 11.66 -4.92 -3.51
C MET A 104 13.16 -4.90 -3.84
N LYS A 105 13.96 -5.74 -3.20
CA LYS A 105 15.41 -5.86 -3.41
C LYS A 105 15.80 -6.99 -4.37
N MET A 106 14.85 -7.76 -4.88
CA MET A 106 15.12 -8.86 -5.81
C MET A 106 15.75 -8.37 -7.13
N ASP A 107 15.38 -7.15 -7.56
CA ASP A 107 15.91 -6.51 -8.74
C ASP A 107 16.02 -4.99 -8.49
N PRO A 108 17.14 -4.34 -8.85
CA PRO A 108 17.32 -2.90 -8.66
C PRO A 108 16.37 -2.04 -9.52
N GLU A 109 15.77 -2.60 -10.54
CA GLU A 109 14.78 -1.92 -11.38
C GLU A 109 13.37 -1.92 -10.78
N ILE A 110 13.10 -2.72 -9.74
CA ILE A 110 11.81 -2.69 -9.05
C ILE A 110 11.62 -1.33 -8.38
N VAL A 111 10.57 -0.62 -8.78
CA VAL A 111 10.23 0.70 -8.24
C VAL A 111 9.04 0.68 -7.29
N GLY A 112 8.19 -0.33 -7.41
CA GLY A 112 7.03 -0.53 -6.55
C GLY A 112 6.50 -1.96 -6.62
N GLY A 113 5.71 -2.34 -5.65
CA GLY A 113 5.06 -3.64 -5.57
C GLY A 113 3.81 -3.60 -4.70
N PHE A 114 2.98 -4.61 -4.81
CA PHE A 114 1.80 -4.79 -3.97
C PHE A 114 1.73 -6.23 -3.45
N GLY A 115 1.12 -6.39 -2.27
CA GLY A 115 0.93 -7.69 -1.66
C GLY A 115 -0.41 -8.32 -2.04
N ILE A 116 -0.48 -9.64 -1.97
CA ILE A 116 -1.72 -10.41 -2.13
C ILE A 116 -2.70 -10.05 -1.01
N HIS A 117 -3.97 -9.90 -1.36
CA HIS A 117 -5.04 -9.69 -0.38
C HIS A 117 -5.75 -11.02 -0.10
N TYR A 118 -5.85 -11.35 1.16
CA TYR A 118 -6.63 -12.49 1.64
C TYR A 118 -7.97 -12.01 2.21
N PRO A 119 -9.09 -12.65 1.86
CA PRO A 119 -10.38 -12.30 2.43
C PRO A 119 -10.43 -12.59 3.93
N TYR A 120 -11.08 -11.74 4.70
CA TYR A 120 -11.37 -12.03 6.10
C TYR A 120 -12.25 -13.28 6.24
N PRO A 121 -12.11 -14.05 7.35
CA PRO A 121 -12.87 -15.30 7.54
C PRO A 121 -14.39 -15.15 7.49
N ASP A 122 -14.90 -14.00 7.89
CA ASP A 122 -16.32 -13.62 7.92
C ASP A 122 -16.84 -12.97 6.64
N CYS A 123 -15.98 -12.77 5.65
CA CYS A 123 -16.36 -12.27 4.33
C CYS A 123 -17.31 -13.24 3.62
N ASN A 124 -18.22 -12.74 2.82
CA ASN A 124 -19.16 -13.60 2.09
C ASN A 124 -18.45 -14.43 1.00
N LEU A 125 -19.09 -15.52 0.58
CA LEU A 125 -18.47 -16.50 -0.32
C LEU A 125 -18.19 -15.96 -1.74
N LEU A 126 -18.97 -15.00 -2.22
CA LEU A 126 -18.77 -14.41 -3.54
C LEU A 126 -17.51 -13.52 -3.52
N ASP A 127 -17.39 -12.65 -2.53
CA ASP A 127 -16.23 -11.78 -2.38
C ASP A 127 -14.95 -12.59 -2.15
N LYS A 128 -15.02 -13.71 -1.37
CA LYS A 128 -13.90 -14.64 -1.21
C LYS A 128 -13.44 -15.19 -2.56
N ARG A 129 -14.38 -15.73 -3.33
CA ARG A 129 -14.07 -16.33 -4.63
C ARG A 129 -13.49 -15.30 -5.60
N ASP A 130 -14.06 -14.09 -5.62
CA ASP A 130 -13.66 -13.06 -6.57
C ASP A 130 -12.27 -12.52 -6.19
N LEU A 131 -11.98 -12.32 -4.91
CA LEU A 131 -10.67 -11.90 -4.42
C LEU A 131 -9.60 -12.97 -4.68
N ASP A 132 -9.87 -14.23 -4.31
CA ASP A 132 -8.98 -15.36 -4.57
C ASP A 132 -8.71 -15.54 -6.07
N GLY A 133 -9.77 -15.42 -6.90
CA GLY A 133 -9.66 -15.52 -8.35
C GLY A 133 -8.79 -14.41 -8.94
N HIS A 134 -8.96 -13.19 -8.46
CA HIS A 134 -8.19 -12.04 -8.91
C HIS A 134 -6.70 -12.22 -8.62
N PHE A 135 -6.33 -12.50 -7.36
CA PHE A 135 -4.92 -12.58 -6.98
C PHE A 135 -4.20 -13.83 -7.48
N LYS A 136 -4.91 -14.94 -7.75
CA LYS A 136 -4.33 -16.11 -8.44
C LYS A 136 -3.78 -15.76 -9.83
N GLY A 137 -4.33 -14.75 -10.48
CA GLY A 137 -3.83 -14.26 -11.78
C GLY A 137 -2.42 -13.66 -11.73
N PHE A 138 -1.94 -13.26 -10.54
CA PHE A 138 -0.60 -12.68 -10.36
C PHE A 138 0.45 -13.71 -9.93
N GLY A 139 0.09 -14.98 -9.78
CA GLY A 139 1.00 -16.07 -9.41
C GLY A 139 0.99 -16.42 -7.92
N GLU A 140 1.68 -17.50 -7.58
CA GLU A 140 1.75 -18.04 -6.21
C GLU A 140 3.05 -17.64 -5.48
N THR A 141 3.97 -17.00 -6.20
CA THR A 141 5.27 -16.53 -5.68
C THR A 141 5.50 -15.07 -6.06
N ASN A 142 6.56 -14.46 -5.54
CA ASN A 142 6.96 -13.13 -5.98
C ASN A 142 7.17 -13.12 -7.50
N THR A 143 6.41 -12.28 -8.19
CA THR A 143 6.44 -12.15 -9.64
C THR A 143 6.85 -10.72 -9.98
N ILE A 144 7.86 -10.58 -10.84
CA ILE A 144 8.30 -9.28 -11.36
C ILE A 144 7.61 -9.07 -12.69
N PHE A 145 6.98 -7.92 -12.85
CA PHE A 145 6.28 -7.54 -14.07
C PHE A 145 7.13 -6.56 -14.87
N HIS A 146 7.33 -6.86 -16.13
CA HIS A 146 8.03 -6.01 -17.10
C HIS A 146 7.12 -5.72 -18.29
N LEU A 147 7.40 -4.63 -18.99
CA LEU A 147 6.80 -4.39 -20.29
C LEU A 147 7.62 -5.16 -21.37
N ASP A 148 7.40 -6.47 -21.42
CA ASP A 148 8.16 -7.37 -22.33
C ASP A 148 7.70 -7.28 -23.79
N ASP A 149 6.42 -6.91 -24.00
CA ASP A 149 5.81 -6.82 -25.33
C ASP A 149 5.13 -5.46 -25.52
N PRO A 150 5.86 -4.44 -26.01
CA PRO A 150 5.32 -3.12 -26.28
C PRO A 150 4.22 -3.12 -27.36
N GLU A 151 4.30 -4.00 -28.36
CA GLU A 151 3.29 -4.08 -29.42
C GLU A 151 1.98 -4.65 -28.88
N ARG A 152 2.05 -5.64 -28.02
CA ARG A 152 0.91 -6.21 -27.32
C ARG A 152 0.29 -5.16 -26.38
N TYR A 153 1.11 -4.41 -25.67
CA TYR A 153 0.65 -3.33 -24.80
C TYR A 153 -0.19 -2.29 -25.56
N GLU A 154 0.22 -1.90 -26.76
CA GLU A 154 -0.55 -0.95 -27.59
C GLU A 154 -1.86 -1.55 -28.09
N ARG A 155 -1.90 -2.84 -28.41
CA ARG A 155 -3.06 -3.48 -29.03
C ARG A 155 -4.07 -4.03 -28.03
N GLU A 156 -3.62 -4.55 -26.87
CA GLU A 156 -4.46 -5.33 -25.94
C GLU A 156 -4.76 -4.55 -24.66
N GLU A 157 -6.02 -4.15 -24.49
CA GLU A 157 -6.46 -3.46 -23.28
C GLU A 157 -6.30 -4.32 -22.02
N GLY A 158 -6.60 -5.62 -22.09
CA GLY A 158 -6.44 -6.54 -20.97
C GLY A 158 -5.00 -6.67 -20.48
N TYR A 159 -4.03 -6.67 -21.41
CA TYR A 159 -2.61 -6.69 -21.07
C TYR A 159 -2.17 -5.38 -20.40
N ARG A 160 -2.67 -4.24 -20.88
CA ARG A 160 -2.46 -2.94 -20.24
C ARG A 160 -3.01 -2.92 -18.80
N HIS A 161 -4.23 -3.42 -18.61
CA HIS A 161 -4.85 -3.49 -17.28
C HIS A 161 -4.09 -4.41 -16.33
N TYR A 162 -3.68 -5.58 -16.81
CA TYR A 162 -2.87 -6.52 -16.02
C TYR A 162 -1.57 -5.90 -15.54
N LEU A 163 -0.81 -5.29 -16.45
CA LEU A 163 0.43 -4.61 -16.07
C LEU A 163 0.19 -3.36 -15.22
N ALA A 164 -0.97 -2.68 -15.33
CA ALA A 164 -1.30 -1.47 -14.60
C ALA A 164 -1.92 -1.71 -13.23
N PHE A 165 -2.18 -2.97 -12.89
CA PHE A 165 -2.77 -3.24 -11.59
C PHE A 165 -1.76 -2.87 -10.50
N PHE A 166 -2.25 -2.10 -9.53
CA PHE A 166 -1.53 -1.72 -8.33
C PHE A 166 -2.56 -1.51 -7.22
N SER A 167 -2.22 -1.75 -5.97
CA SER A 167 -3.20 -1.64 -4.89
C SER A 167 -2.59 -1.11 -3.60
N ASP A 168 -2.99 0.10 -3.24
CA ASP A 168 -2.59 0.79 -2.01
C ASP A 168 -3.27 0.28 -0.74
N ASN A 169 -4.06 -0.77 -0.87
CA ASN A 169 -4.47 -1.52 0.31
C ASN A 169 -3.25 -2.14 1.01
N ASN A 170 -2.25 -2.54 0.21
CA ASN A 170 -0.99 -3.10 0.69
C ASN A 170 0.08 -2.95 -0.39
N SER A 171 0.77 -1.82 -0.43
CA SER A 171 1.78 -1.51 -1.45
C SER A 171 3.08 -1.00 -0.85
N CYS A 172 4.18 -1.14 -1.60
CA CYS A 172 5.48 -0.59 -1.30
C CYS A 172 6.04 0.13 -2.52
N ILE A 173 6.58 1.32 -2.35
CA ILE A 173 7.16 2.13 -3.43
C ILE A 173 8.50 2.70 -2.96
N ARG A 174 9.47 2.75 -3.86
CA ARG A 174 10.72 3.45 -3.62
C ARG A 174 10.45 4.95 -3.48
N ARG A 175 11.03 5.57 -2.45
CA ARG A 175 10.82 6.99 -2.15
C ARG A 175 11.27 7.90 -3.29
N ASP A 176 12.42 7.67 -3.89
CA ASP A 176 12.96 8.48 -4.98
C ASP A 176 12.02 8.52 -6.21
N ILE A 177 11.32 7.42 -6.45
CA ILE A 177 10.32 7.32 -7.51
C ILE A 177 9.01 8.00 -7.11
N PHE A 178 8.56 7.78 -5.87
CA PHE A 178 7.32 8.39 -5.38
C PHE A 178 7.40 9.91 -5.31
N GLU A 179 8.55 10.47 -4.89
CA GLU A 179 8.77 11.92 -4.85
C GLU A 179 8.78 12.54 -6.24
N LYS A 180 9.28 11.81 -7.25
CA LYS A 180 9.26 12.24 -8.64
C LYS A 180 7.85 12.15 -9.26
N TYR A 181 7.10 11.12 -8.88
CA TYR A 181 5.77 10.81 -9.39
C TYR A 181 4.78 10.59 -8.25
N PRO A 182 4.34 11.64 -7.53
CA PRO A 182 3.36 11.48 -6.47
C PRO A 182 1.99 11.10 -7.03
N TYR A 183 1.11 10.60 -6.18
CA TYR A 183 -0.28 10.33 -6.55
C TYR A 183 -1.00 11.59 -7.02
N GLU A 184 -1.89 11.42 -7.98
CA GLU A 184 -2.80 12.49 -8.38
C GLU A 184 -3.92 12.70 -7.35
N ASP A 185 -4.41 13.93 -7.27
CA ASP A 185 -5.60 14.25 -6.46
C ASP A 185 -6.86 13.88 -7.25
N VAL A 186 -7.20 12.60 -7.22
CA VAL A 186 -8.37 12.03 -7.88
C VAL A 186 -9.27 11.34 -6.85
N ASN A 187 -10.54 11.18 -7.19
CA ASN A 187 -11.52 10.59 -6.27
C ASN A 187 -11.39 9.06 -6.14
N PHE A 188 -10.76 8.39 -7.11
CA PHE A 188 -10.68 6.93 -7.16
C PHE A 188 -9.52 6.45 -8.04
N ALA A 189 -8.93 5.29 -7.70
CA ALA A 189 -7.90 4.58 -8.45
C ALA A 189 -6.59 5.39 -8.67
N GLU A 190 -6.20 6.21 -7.71
CA GLU A 190 -4.94 6.96 -7.73
C GLU A 190 -3.72 6.06 -7.89
N ASP A 191 -3.75 4.88 -7.28
CA ASP A 191 -2.73 3.84 -7.35
C ASP A 191 -2.58 3.25 -8.76
N GLN A 192 -3.68 2.93 -9.42
CA GLN A 192 -3.66 2.42 -10.79
C GLN A 192 -3.29 3.51 -11.80
N ILE A 193 -3.70 4.76 -11.56
CA ILE A 193 -3.27 5.91 -12.36
C ILE A 193 -1.76 6.10 -12.22
N TRP A 194 -1.24 6.02 -11.00
CA TRP A 194 0.19 6.09 -10.72
C TRP A 194 0.96 5.00 -11.47
N ALA A 195 0.51 3.74 -11.38
CA ALA A 195 1.14 2.62 -12.06
C ALA A 195 1.12 2.75 -13.61
N ARG A 196 0.32 3.63 -14.18
CA ARG A 196 0.28 3.90 -15.63
C ARG A 196 1.18 5.04 -16.08
N LYS A 197 1.63 5.92 -15.18
CA LYS A 197 2.29 7.18 -15.54
C LYS A 197 3.67 7.01 -16.17
N ASP A 198 4.43 6.04 -15.74
CA ASP A 198 5.77 5.83 -16.31
C ASP A 198 6.12 4.34 -16.43
N ARG A 199 5.72 3.78 -17.58
CA ARG A 199 5.99 2.38 -17.88
C ARG A 199 7.38 2.08 -18.40
N LYS A 200 8.20 3.09 -18.58
CA LYS A 200 9.64 2.88 -18.84
C LYS A 200 10.40 2.64 -17.55
N SER A 201 9.80 2.96 -16.40
CA SER A 201 10.43 2.92 -15.07
C SER A 201 9.62 2.16 -14.02
N VAL A 202 8.35 1.78 -14.28
CA VAL A 202 7.53 0.98 -13.37
C VAL A 202 7.50 -0.45 -13.87
N VAL A 203 8.14 -1.27 -13.16
CA VAL A 203 8.17 -2.71 -13.34
C VAL A 203 7.29 -3.36 -12.29
#